data_0c474d6cc5f8f18c85a06ebc0fb1a9c4
#
_entry.id   0c474d6cc5f8f18c85a06ebc0fb1a9c4
#
_cell.length_a   1.000
_cell.length_b   1.000
_cell.length_c   1.000
_cell.angle_alpha   90.00
_cell.angle_beta   90.00
_cell.angle_gamma   90.00
#
_symmetry.space_group_name_H-M   'P 1'
#
loop_
_entity.id
_entity.type
_entity.pdbx_description
1 polymer ?
#
loop_
_entity_poly.entity_id
_entity_poly.type
_entity_poly.pdbx_seq_one_letter_code
_entity_poly.pdbx_strand_id
1 'polypeptide(L)'
;MVKLEDGEYGRRAVITSKWRSEMSRYLLANDVLELELNYAKGWRGNDLSFLKELPQLRAFKIIDHFGLPDVEPIHYLHELRALDVQTYCKTPIRFSEFPQLEDCGLEWRPKCESLFSCTALKKLFVNCYKKKDVDSFSNLVNLEWLAILNAPVHNLLGLTPLKRLRYLRLANLRQLTALAGIEELTALEELNIDTCRRIDSIDEVRSLSQLRRLHLGNSGEIESLKPLEKVSGLEWVTFVESTNIHDGDISPLTRQRNLSRVSFQNRRHYSHRREDFGAAYYGTELMKQIEMGAKPPSITEMVSKAMKPSSRPLWRRISGN
;
A
#
# COMPACT_ATOMS: atom_id res chain seq x y z
N MET A 1 -12.77 25.45 -8.03
CA MET A 1 -12.52 25.88 -6.64
C MET A 1 -11.21 25.27 -6.19
N VAL A 2 -10.43 25.99 -5.38
CA VAL A 2 -9.18 25.51 -4.80
C VAL A 2 -9.39 25.32 -3.30
N LYS A 3 -9.03 24.13 -2.77
CA LYS A 3 -9.00 23.87 -1.34
C LYS A 3 -7.55 23.79 -0.92
N LEU A 4 -7.14 24.58 0.07
CA LEU A 4 -5.81 24.52 0.66
C LEU A 4 -5.83 23.64 1.92
N GLU A 5 -4.79 22.86 2.10
CA GLU A 5 -4.56 21.99 3.26
C GLU A 5 -3.06 21.81 3.51
N ASP A 6 -2.67 21.30 4.68
CA ASP A 6 -1.27 20.97 4.95
C ASP A 6 -0.87 19.70 4.19
N GLY A 7 0.31 19.72 3.58
CA GLY A 7 0.93 18.61 2.88
C GLY A 7 2.22 18.13 3.54
N GLU A 8 2.92 17.19 2.90
CA GLU A 8 4.19 16.64 3.39
C GLU A 8 5.37 17.59 3.12
N TYR A 9 5.32 18.28 1.97
CA TYR A 9 6.40 19.18 1.51
C TYR A 9 6.05 20.65 1.67
N GLY A 10 4.88 20.94 2.25
CA GLY A 10 4.38 22.31 2.44
C GLY A 10 2.88 22.39 2.14
N ARG A 11 2.41 23.59 1.78
CA ARG A 11 0.98 23.80 1.50
C ARG A 11 0.55 23.03 0.27
N ARG A 12 -0.56 22.29 0.39
CA ARG A 12 -1.19 21.52 -0.69
C ARG A 12 -2.43 22.22 -1.20
N ALA A 13 -2.56 22.28 -2.52
CA ALA A 13 -3.81 22.66 -3.19
C ALA A 13 -4.51 21.41 -3.77
N VAL A 14 -5.78 21.23 -3.44
CA VAL A 14 -6.68 20.26 -4.07
C VAL A 14 -7.63 21.00 -4.99
N ILE A 15 -7.60 20.68 -6.27
CA ILE A 15 -8.46 21.32 -7.27
C ILE A 15 -9.77 20.53 -7.38
N THR A 16 -10.89 21.21 -7.12
CA THR A 16 -12.23 20.62 -7.08
C THR A 16 -13.15 21.14 -8.20
N SER A 17 -12.56 21.59 -9.31
CA SER A 17 -13.26 22.12 -10.47
C SER A 17 -12.40 22.00 -11.74
N LYS A 18 -12.86 22.55 -12.86
CA LYS A 18 -11.98 22.81 -14.01
C LYS A 18 -10.90 23.81 -13.64
N TRP A 19 -9.72 23.67 -14.26
CA TRP A 19 -8.63 24.66 -14.15
C TRP A 19 -9.04 26.00 -14.77
N ARG A 20 -8.58 27.08 -14.17
CA ARG A 20 -8.72 28.45 -14.67
C ARG A 20 -7.38 29.17 -14.54
N SER A 21 -7.06 30.04 -15.48
CA SER A 21 -5.73 30.69 -15.59
C SER A 21 -5.32 31.46 -14.33
N GLU A 22 -6.27 32.05 -13.62
CA GLU A 22 -5.99 32.77 -12.36
C GLU A 22 -5.53 31.86 -11.22
N MET A 23 -5.77 30.53 -11.32
CA MET A 23 -5.36 29.58 -10.28
C MET A 23 -3.84 29.49 -10.15
N SER A 24 -3.07 29.54 -11.23
CA SER A 24 -1.61 29.51 -11.14
C SER A 24 -1.08 30.65 -10.26
N ARG A 25 -1.54 31.90 -10.50
CA ARG A 25 -1.17 33.05 -9.69
C ARG A 25 -1.59 32.90 -8.23
N TYR A 26 -2.78 32.37 -8.00
CA TYR A 26 -3.27 32.11 -6.65
C TYR A 26 -2.39 31.09 -5.92
N LEU A 27 -1.99 29.99 -6.57
CA LEU A 27 -1.13 28.95 -5.97
C LEU A 27 0.26 29.51 -5.64
N LEU A 28 0.85 30.30 -6.54
CA LEU A 28 2.13 30.96 -6.31
C LEU A 28 2.06 31.95 -5.13
N ALA A 29 1.04 32.80 -5.09
CA ALA A 29 0.86 33.77 -4.01
C ALA A 29 0.58 33.15 -2.62
N ASN A 30 0.23 31.87 -2.57
CA ASN A 30 -0.02 31.12 -1.34
C ASN A 30 1.08 30.10 -1.02
N ASP A 31 2.24 30.17 -1.66
CA ASP A 31 3.40 29.29 -1.45
C ASP A 31 3.02 27.80 -1.54
N VAL A 32 2.18 27.44 -2.52
CA VAL A 32 1.73 26.06 -2.71
C VAL A 32 2.88 25.24 -3.31
N LEU A 33 3.25 24.17 -2.63
CA LEU A 33 4.29 23.23 -3.04
C LEU A 33 3.75 21.85 -3.45
N GLU A 34 2.47 21.58 -3.20
CA GLU A 34 1.83 20.32 -3.56
C GLU A 34 0.53 20.57 -4.31
N LEU A 35 0.30 19.84 -5.39
CA LEU A 35 -0.91 19.94 -6.19
C LEU A 35 -1.57 18.57 -6.33
N GLU A 36 -2.87 18.49 -6.00
CA GLU A 36 -3.69 17.30 -6.23
C GLU A 36 -4.83 17.60 -7.19
N LEU A 37 -4.88 16.80 -8.26
CA LEU A 37 -5.94 16.76 -9.26
C LEU A 37 -6.63 15.39 -9.17
N ASN A 38 -7.84 15.33 -8.66
CA ASN A 38 -8.50 14.05 -8.42
C ASN A 38 -9.98 14.16 -8.86
N TYR A 39 -10.36 13.32 -9.83
CA TYR A 39 -11.72 13.31 -10.35
C TYR A 39 -12.77 13.04 -9.26
N ALA A 40 -12.47 12.17 -8.29
CA ALA A 40 -13.35 11.87 -7.17
C ALA A 40 -13.53 13.05 -6.21
N LYS A 41 -12.59 14.01 -6.22
CA LYS A 41 -12.65 15.26 -5.45
C LYS A 41 -13.21 16.43 -6.26
N GLY A 42 -13.61 16.20 -7.51
CA GLY A 42 -14.24 17.21 -8.36
C GLY A 42 -13.35 17.81 -9.45
N TRP A 43 -12.06 17.39 -9.56
CA TRP A 43 -11.26 17.75 -10.72
C TRP A 43 -11.96 17.38 -12.03
N ARG A 44 -11.96 18.30 -12.99
CA ARG A 44 -12.49 18.09 -14.34
C ARG A 44 -11.62 18.87 -15.32
N GLY A 45 -10.73 18.19 -16.02
CA GLY A 45 -9.84 18.81 -16.99
C GLY A 45 -9.19 17.77 -17.88
N ASN A 46 -8.70 18.21 -19.03
CA ASN A 46 -8.03 17.38 -20.03
C ASN A 46 -6.71 18.00 -20.50
N ASP A 47 -6.24 19.05 -19.83
CA ASP A 47 -5.01 19.77 -20.15
C ASP A 47 -4.21 20.02 -18.87
N LEU A 48 -2.91 19.74 -18.92
CA LEU A 48 -1.95 19.98 -17.84
C LEU A 48 -0.93 21.07 -18.24
N SER A 49 -1.10 21.80 -19.33
CA SER A 49 -0.12 22.79 -19.82
C SER A 49 0.19 23.90 -18.83
N PHE A 50 -0.72 24.17 -17.88
CA PHE A 50 -0.53 25.12 -16.79
C PHE A 50 0.59 24.72 -15.80
N LEU A 51 1.03 23.45 -15.79
CA LEU A 51 2.11 23.01 -14.90
C LEU A 51 3.44 23.73 -15.17
N LYS A 52 3.67 24.21 -16.40
CA LYS A 52 4.83 25.07 -16.72
C LYS A 52 4.90 26.37 -15.92
N GLU A 53 3.74 26.83 -15.38
CA GLU A 53 3.64 28.02 -14.55
C GLU A 53 3.92 27.75 -13.06
N LEU A 54 4.11 26.45 -12.67
CA LEU A 54 4.22 25.99 -11.29
C LEU A 54 5.48 25.16 -11.03
N PRO A 55 6.68 25.62 -11.49
CA PRO A 55 7.92 24.82 -11.41
C PRO A 55 8.39 24.58 -9.95
N GLN A 56 7.87 25.34 -8.97
CA GLN A 56 8.20 25.20 -7.55
C GLN A 56 7.56 23.96 -6.89
N LEU A 57 6.68 23.24 -7.59
CA LEU A 57 5.97 22.09 -7.02
C LEU A 57 6.95 20.98 -6.64
N ARG A 58 6.82 20.49 -5.40
CA ARG A 58 7.56 19.36 -4.85
C ARG A 58 6.75 18.07 -4.82
N ALA A 59 5.42 18.18 -4.89
CA ALA A 59 4.55 17.02 -5.03
C ALA A 59 3.45 17.29 -6.05
N PHE A 60 3.23 16.34 -6.95
CA PHE A 60 2.15 16.35 -7.90
C PHE A 60 1.41 15.03 -7.90
N LYS A 61 0.09 15.08 -7.74
CA LYS A 61 -0.79 13.93 -7.77
C LYS A 61 -1.91 14.14 -8.78
N ILE A 62 -2.10 13.18 -9.67
CA ILE A 62 -3.24 13.14 -10.57
C ILE A 62 -3.90 11.77 -10.57
N ILE A 63 -5.22 11.75 -10.35
CA ILE A 63 -6.08 10.58 -10.50
C ILE A 63 -7.17 10.97 -11.50
N ASP A 64 -7.02 10.50 -12.73
CA ASP A 64 -7.97 10.75 -13.82
C ASP A 64 -8.08 9.54 -14.75
N HIS A 65 -9.25 8.96 -14.80
CA HIS A 65 -9.58 7.81 -15.64
C HIS A 65 -10.52 8.16 -16.82
N PHE A 66 -10.80 9.45 -17.08
CA PHE A 66 -11.87 9.84 -17.98
C PHE A 66 -11.46 10.55 -19.27
N GLY A 67 -10.23 10.99 -19.43
CA GLY A 67 -9.93 11.62 -20.68
C GLY A 67 -8.74 12.55 -20.76
N LEU A 68 -7.80 12.40 -19.84
CA LEU A 68 -6.53 13.11 -19.97
C LEU A 68 -5.76 12.54 -21.16
N PRO A 69 -5.45 13.33 -22.21
CA PRO A 69 -4.81 12.83 -23.43
C PRO A 69 -3.34 12.50 -23.18
N ASP A 70 -2.65 13.29 -22.37
CA ASP A 70 -1.25 13.09 -22.04
C ASP A 70 -0.86 13.69 -20.69
N VAL A 71 0.32 13.33 -20.20
CA VAL A 71 0.93 13.84 -18.98
C VAL A 71 2.29 14.49 -19.24
N GLU A 72 2.63 14.80 -20.50
CA GLU A 72 3.90 15.39 -20.87
C GLU A 72 4.25 16.65 -20.07
N PRO A 73 3.30 17.57 -19.72
CA PRO A 73 3.62 18.75 -18.93
C PRO A 73 4.14 18.49 -17.51
N ILE A 74 4.06 17.25 -16.99
CA ILE A 74 4.67 16.90 -15.69
C ILE A 74 6.18 17.14 -15.73
N HIS A 75 6.82 16.98 -16.88
CA HIS A 75 8.27 17.13 -17.04
C HIS A 75 8.78 18.57 -16.84
N TYR A 76 7.90 19.58 -16.68
CA TYR A 76 8.31 20.92 -16.25
C TYR A 76 8.58 21.00 -14.73
N LEU A 77 8.26 19.95 -13.96
CA LEU A 77 8.31 19.93 -12.49
C LEU A 77 9.58 19.26 -11.98
N HIS A 78 10.76 19.84 -12.24
CA HIS A 78 12.06 19.22 -11.93
C HIS A 78 12.36 19.10 -10.43
N GLU A 79 11.65 19.85 -9.58
CA GLU A 79 11.80 19.85 -8.11
C GLU A 79 10.95 18.78 -7.41
N LEU A 80 10.31 17.87 -8.18
CA LEU A 80 9.45 16.86 -7.60
C LEU A 80 10.21 15.89 -6.70
N ARG A 81 9.66 15.74 -5.49
CA ARG A 81 10.01 14.70 -4.53
C ARG A 81 8.91 13.62 -4.43
N ALA A 82 7.67 13.96 -4.78
CA ALA A 82 6.57 13.02 -4.86
C ALA A 82 5.79 13.18 -6.17
N LEU A 83 5.54 12.06 -6.84
CA LEU A 83 4.78 11.99 -8.09
C LEU A 83 3.80 10.83 -8.06
N ASP A 84 2.50 11.09 -8.14
CA ASP A 84 1.46 10.06 -8.21
C ASP A 84 0.60 10.26 -9.47
N VAL A 85 0.75 9.34 -10.45
CA VAL A 85 0.10 9.41 -11.77
C VAL A 85 -0.75 8.17 -12.00
N GLN A 86 -2.03 8.27 -11.69
CA GLN A 86 -3.05 7.23 -11.88
C GLN A 86 -3.97 7.64 -13.04
N THR A 87 -3.53 7.40 -14.27
CA THR A 87 -4.26 7.77 -15.49
C THR A 87 -4.12 6.70 -16.55
N TYR A 88 -5.09 6.60 -17.46
CA TYR A 88 -5.05 5.64 -18.57
C TYR A 88 -4.29 6.15 -19.79
N CYS A 89 -3.88 7.41 -19.83
CA CYS A 89 -3.02 7.89 -20.92
C CYS A 89 -1.68 7.15 -20.92
N LYS A 90 -1.10 6.98 -22.10
CA LYS A 90 0.11 6.17 -22.29
C LYS A 90 1.37 7.00 -22.57
N THR A 91 1.31 8.29 -22.30
CA THR A 91 2.47 9.16 -22.38
C THR A 91 3.60 8.60 -21.53
N PRO A 92 4.80 8.38 -22.08
CA PRO A 92 5.96 8.00 -21.30
C PRO A 92 6.29 9.03 -20.22
N ILE A 93 6.81 8.55 -19.08
CA ILE A 93 7.36 9.43 -18.05
C ILE A 93 8.87 9.21 -18.01
N ARG A 94 9.63 10.28 -18.25
CA ARG A 94 11.09 10.29 -18.17
C ARG A 94 11.50 10.61 -16.73
N PHE A 95 11.67 9.57 -15.93
CA PHE A 95 11.99 9.73 -14.51
C PHE A 95 13.38 10.35 -14.26
N SER A 96 14.26 10.37 -15.26
CA SER A 96 15.52 11.12 -15.22
C SER A 96 15.34 12.63 -15.02
N GLU A 97 14.16 13.17 -15.36
CA GLU A 97 13.80 14.57 -15.12
C GLU A 97 13.50 14.90 -13.65
N PHE A 98 13.39 13.87 -12.80
CA PHE A 98 13.02 14.01 -11.38
C PHE A 98 14.10 13.44 -10.46
N PRO A 99 15.30 14.07 -10.38
CA PRO A 99 16.45 13.49 -9.68
C PRO A 99 16.27 13.39 -8.16
N GLN A 100 15.31 14.11 -7.59
CA GLN A 100 15.02 14.13 -6.16
C GLN A 100 13.81 13.27 -5.78
N LEU A 101 13.28 12.44 -6.69
CA LEU A 101 12.05 11.68 -6.46
C LEU A 101 12.23 10.65 -5.35
N GLU A 102 11.44 10.79 -4.27
CA GLU A 102 11.44 9.91 -3.09
C GLU A 102 10.16 9.07 -2.98
N ASP A 103 9.03 9.56 -3.51
CA ASP A 103 7.74 8.90 -3.48
C ASP A 103 7.15 8.85 -4.89
N CYS A 104 6.81 7.65 -5.37
CA CYS A 104 6.21 7.47 -6.69
C CYS A 104 5.01 6.55 -6.65
N GLY A 105 3.88 7.04 -7.18
CA GLY A 105 2.70 6.26 -7.48
C GLY A 105 2.48 6.22 -9.00
N LEU A 106 2.39 5.03 -9.59
CA LEU A 106 2.32 4.89 -11.03
C LEU A 106 1.29 3.85 -11.48
N GLU A 107 0.36 4.27 -12.35
CA GLU A 107 -0.28 3.35 -13.29
C GLU A 107 0.74 3.04 -14.41
N TRP A 108 1.21 1.78 -14.50
CA TRP A 108 2.29 1.41 -15.42
C TRP A 108 1.97 1.72 -16.87
N ARG A 109 2.92 2.31 -17.58
CA ARG A 109 2.81 2.70 -18.97
C ARG A 109 4.09 2.38 -19.75
N PRO A 110 4.04 2.36 -21.09
CA PRO A 110 5.23 2.10 -21.91
C PRO A 110 6.34 3.11 -21.64
N LYS A 111 7.59 2.66 -21.75
CA LYS A 111 8.81 3.48 -21.65
C LYS A 111 8.96 4.20 -20.29
N CYS A 112 8.52 3.55 -19.20
CA CYS A 112 8.69 4.03 -17.83
C CYS A 112 9.83 3.33 -17.07
N GLU A 113 10.67 2.56 -17.77
CA GLU A 113 11.74 1.77 -17.16
C GLU A 113 12.80 2.64 -16.46
N SER A 114 12.93 3.92 -16.87
CA SER A 114 13.79 4.90 -16.16
C SER A 114 13.43 5.11 -14.69
N LEU A 115 12.22 4.71 -14.26
CA LEU A 115 11.82 4.66 -12.85
C LEU A 115 12.83 3.87 -11.99
N PHE A 116 13.34 2.77 -12.51
CA PHE A 116 14.26 1.89 -11.76
C PHE A 116 15.68 2.45 -11.62
N SER A 117 15.95 3.63 -12.19
CA SER A 117 17.17 4.41 -11.95
C SER A 117 17.01 5.46 -10.85
N CYS A 118 15.80 5.65 -10.31
CA CYS A 118 15.53 6.59 -9.22
C CYS A 118 15.92 5.99 -7.87
N THR A 119 17.20 5.87 -7.60
CA THR A 119 17.72 5.21 -6.39
C THR A 119 17.40 5.95 -5.08
N ALA A 120 16.92 7.19 -5.15
CA ALA A 120 16.44 7.96 -3.99
C ALA A 120 15.03 7.54 -3.52
N LEU A 121 14.33 6.71 -4.28
CA LEU A 121 12.96 6.28 -3.94
C LEU A 121 12.92 5.54 -2.59
N LYS A 122 12.02 6.01 -1.74
CA LYS A 122 11.65 5.43 -0.45
C LYS A 122 10.29 4.75 -0.50
N LYS A 123 9.38 5.28 -1.33
CA LYS A 123 8.01 4.74 -1.49
C LYS A 123 7.71 4.54 -2.97
N LEU A 124 7.16 3.35 -3.29
CA LEU A 124 6.76 3.01 -4.64
C LEU A 124 5.43 2.25 -4.66
N PHE A 125 4.45 2.81 -5.34
CA PHE A 125 3.21 2.16 -5.71
C PHE A 125 3.20 1.93 -7.23
N VAL A 126 3.09 0.67 -7.67
CA VAL A 126 2.97 0.34 -9.08
C VAL A 126 1.73 -0.49 -9.32
N ASN A 127 0.84 0.04 -10.16
CA ASN A 127 -0.33 -0.68 -10.64
C ASN A 127 -0.14 -1.11 -12.11
N CYS A 128 -0.63 -2.30 -12.46
CA CYS A 128 -0.59 -2.84 -13.82
C CYS A 128 0.83 -3.01 -14.39
N TYR A 129 1.85 -3.29 -13.55
CA TYR A 129 3.19 -3.65 -14.01
C TYR A 129 3.15 -4.82 -15.00
N LYS A 130 4.03 -4.82 -16.03
CA LYS A 130 3.88 -5.72 -17.18
C LYS A 130 4.89 -6.86 -17.26
N LYS A 131 6.00 -6.79 -16.51
CA LYS A 131 6.99 -7.87 -16.51
C LYS A 131 6.57 -9.01 -15.57
N LYS A 132 7.09 -10.21 -15.85
CA LYS A 132 6.82 -11.43 -15.09
C LYS A 132 7.70 -11.59 -13.84
N ASP A 133 8.76 -10.80 -13.74
CA ASP A 133 9.70 -10.74 -12.64
C ASP A 133 9.74 -9.32 -12.04
N VAL A 134 10.45 -9.18 -10.94
CA VAL A 134 10.69 -7.91 -10.25
C VAL A 134 12.18 -7.56 -10.19
N ASP A 135 12.98 -8.10 -11.09
CA ASP A 135 14.45 -7.92 -11.09
C ASP A 135 14.85 -6.45 -11.26
N SER A 136 14.07 -5.70 -12.04
CA SER A 136 14.30 -4.26 -12.20
C SER A 136 14.20 -3.46 -10.91
N PHE A 137 13.51 -3.98 -9.87
CA PHE A 137 13.39 -3.30 -8.58
C PHE A 137 14.66 -3.38 -7.73
N SER A 138 15.58 -4.29 -8.04
CA SER A 138 16.79 -4.58 -7.24
C SER A 138 17.68 -3.36 -7.00
N ASN A 139 17.65 -2.36 -7.88
CA ASN A 139 18.39 -1.11 -7.73
C ASN A 139 17.78 -0.12 -6.73
N LEU A 140 16.52 -0.31 -6.36
CA LEU A 140 15.79 0.63 -5.49
C LEU A 140 16.04 0.35 -4.01
N VAL A 141 17.30 0.21 -3.62
CA VAL A 141 17.75 -0.26 -2.30
C VAL A 141 17.33 0.62 -1.11
N ASN A 142 16.88 1.84 -1.38
CA ASN A 142 16.37 2.76 -0.37
C ASN A 142 14.86 2.65 -0.13
N LEU A 143 14.16 1.73 -0.83
CA LEU A 143 12.73 1.52 -0.61
C LEU A 143 12.45 1.06 0.81
N GLU A 144 11.51 1.76 1.45
CA GLU A 144 10.94 1.43 2.74
C GLU A 144 9.49 0.95 2.60
N TRP A 145 8.82 1.35 1.54
CA TRP A 145 7.43 1.02 1.25
C TRP A 145 7.26 0.63 -0.22
N LEU A 146 6.68 -0.55 -0.48
CA LEU A 146 6.42 -1.07 -1.83
C LEU A 146 5.02 -1.67 -1.93
N ALA A 147 4.28 -1.28 -2.96
CA ALA A 147 3.04 -1.93 -3.34
C ALA A 147 3.05 -2.27 -4.84
N ILE A 148 2.81 -3.53 -5.16
CA ILE A 148 2.69 -4.05 -6.53
C ILE A 148 1.29 -4.62 -6.71
N LEU A 149 0.53 -4.04 -7.63
CA LEU A 149 -0.86 -4.42 -7.88
C LEU A 149 -1.08 -4.82 -9.33
N ASN A 150 -1.98 -5.79 -9.54
CA ASN A 150 -2.48 -6.17 -10.87
C ASN A 150 -1.34 -6.50 -11.86
N ALA A 151 -0.37 -7.29 -11.44
CA ALA A 151 0.82 -7.61 -12.23
C ALA A 151 0.96 -9.12 -12.49
N PRO A 152 1.55 -9.55 -13.62
CA PRO A 152 1.76 -10.95 -13.95
C PRO A 152 3.04 -11.53 -13.32
N VAL A 153 3.44 -11.03 -12.15
CA VAL A 153 4.66 -11.43 -11.43
C VAL A 153 4.56 -12.90 -10.98
N HIS A 154 5.62 -13.66 -11.19
CA HIS A 154 5.71 -15.10 -10.86
C HIS A 154 6.55 -15.38 -9.61
N ASN A 155 7.55 -14.54 -9.30
CA ASN A 155 8.43 -14.66 -8.12
C ASN A 155 8.88 -13.26 -7.65
N LEU A 156 9.48 -13.21 -6.47
CA LEU A 156 9.88 -11.96 -5.81
C LEU A 156 11.41 -11.85 -5.64
N LEU A 157 12.20 -12.70 -6.31
CA LEU A 157 13.65 -12.78 -6.13
C LEU A 157 14.37 -11.44 -6.35
N GLY A 158 13.89 -10.61 -7.28
CA GLY A 158 14.43 -9.26 -7.50
C GLY A 158 14.25 -8.29 -6.33
N LEU A 159 13.48 -8.66 -5.28
CA LEU A 159 13.34 -7.84 -4.08
C LEU A 159 14.42 -8.11 -3.01
N THR A 160 15.22 -9.17 -3.14
CA THR A 160 16.22 -9.58 -2.13
C THR A 160 17.20 -8.46 -1.71
N PRO A 161 17.58 -7.47 -2.56
CA PRO A 161 18.45 -6.37 -2.14
C PRO A 161 17.77 -5.29 -1.31
N LEU A 162 16.43 -5.29 -1.19
CA LEU A 162 15.67 -4.21 -0.57
C LEU A 162 15.66 -4.33 0.97
N LYS A 163 16.84 -4.32 1.60
CA LYS A 163 17.02 -4.57 3.04
C LYS A 163 16.38 -3.49 3.96
N ARG A 164 15.97 -2.35 3.40
CA ARG A 164 15.27 -1.28 4.13
C ARG A 164 13.75 -1.39 4.06
N LEU A 165 13.22 -2.35 3.30
CA LEU A 165 11.78 -2.48 3.08
C LEU A 165 11.07 -2.87 4.38
N ARG A 166 10.17 -2.00 4.84
CA ARG A 166 9.37 -2.16 6.05
C ARG A 166 7.92 -2.55 5.75
N TYR A 167 7.42 -2.16 4.60
CA TYR A 167 6.06 -2.45 4.16
C TYR A 167 6.07 -3.04 2.76
N LEU A 168 5.45 -4.22 2.59
CA LEU A 168 5.24 -4.85 1.30
C LEU A 168 3.76 -5.19 1.09
N ARG A 169 3.18 -4.67 0.03
CA ARG A 169 1.84 -5.05 -0.41
C ARG A 169 1.88 -5.68 -1.80
N LEU A 170 1.28 -6.87 -1.88
CA LEU A 170 1.11 -7.64 -3.10
C LEU A 170 -0.39 -7.86 -3.31
N ALA A 171 -0.98 -7.29 -4.37
CA ALA A 171 -2.41 -7.42 -4.58
C ALA A 171 -2.75 -7.81 -6.01
N ASN A 172 -3.64 -8.81 -6.15
CA ASN A 172 -4.10 -9.34 -7.44
C ASN A 172 -2.94 -9.83 -8.33
N LEU A 173 -1.93 -10.47 -7.73
CA LEU A 173 -0.82 -11.11 -8.45
C LEU A 173 -1.17 -12.57 -8.76
N ARG A 174 -1.99 -12.75 -9.79
CA ARG A 174 -2.61 -14.06 -10.13
C ARG A 174 -1.63 -15.14 -10.57
N GLN A 175 -0.40 -14.79 -10.87
CA GLN A 175 0.64 -15.71 -11.33
C GLN A 175 1.69 -16.00 -10.25
N LEU A 176 1.66 -15.29 -9.14
CA LEU A 176 2.58 -15.48 -8.03
C LEU A 176 2.27 -16.79 -7.30
N THR A 177 3.22 -17.72 -7.27
CA THR A 177 3.07 -19.06 -6.69
C THR A 177 3.87 -19.26 -5.41
N ALA A 178 4.89 -18.45 -5.16
CA ALA A 178 5.74 -18.52 -3.98
C ALA A 178 6.17 -17.13 -3.54
N LEU A 179 6.52 -17.00 -2.27
CA LEU A 179 7.04 -15.77 -1.68
C LEU A 179 8.57 -15.70 -1.70
N ALA A 180 9.26 -16.67 -2.34
CA ALA A 180 10.71 -16.72 -2.43
C ALA A 180 11.33 -15.36 -2.82
N GLY A 181 12.28 -14.90 -2.00
CA GLY A 181 12.91 -13.57 -2.07
C GLY A 181 12.50 -12.63 -0.93
N ILE A 182 11.34 -12.85 -0.26
CA ILE A 182 10.98 -12.00 0.90
C ILE A 182 11.73 -12.38 2.17
N GLU A 183 12.25 -13.62 2.28
CA GLU A 183 13.04 -14.10 3.43
C GLU A 183 14.26 -13.23 3.72
N GLU A 184 14.71 -12.51 2.71
CA GLU A 184 15.84 -11.58 2.77
C GLU A 184 15.46 -10.16 3.23
N LEU A 185 14.17 -9.86 3.37
CA LEU A 185 13.67 -8.52 3.74
C LEU A 185 13.67 -8.36 5.28
N THR A 186 14.83 -8.35 5.87
CA THR A 186 15.02 -8.42 7.34
C THR A 186 14.42 -7.26 8.12
N ALA A 187 14.15 -6.11 7.49
CA ALA A 187 13.48 -4.96 8.10
C ALA A 187 11.96 -4.97 7.93
N LEU A 188 11.36 -6.01 7.30
CA LEU A 188 9.95 -6.02 6.97
C LEU A 188 9.08 -6.11 8.24
N GLU A 189 8.24 -5.08 8.44
CA GLU A 189 7.32 -4.96 9.58
C GLU A 189 5.88 -5.30 9.21
N GLU A 190 5.49 -5.09 7.96
CA GLU A 190 4.14 -5.37 7.49
C GLU A 190 4.14 -6.05 6.12
N LEU A 191 3.50 -7.22 6.05
CA LEU A 191 3.26 -7.97 4.82
C LEU A 191 1.76 -8.05 4.55
N ASN A 192 1.33 -7.50 3.42
CA ASN A 192 -0.05 -7.52 2.98
C ASN A 192 -0.17 -8.26 1.64
N ILE A 193 -0.81 -9.42 1.65
CA ILE A 193 -1.08 -10.24 0.48
C ILE A 193 -2.59 -10.29 0.27
N ASP A 194 -3.06 -9.84 -0.88
CA ASP A 194 -4.48 -9.77 -1.21
C ASP A 194 -4.72 -10.32 -2.62
N THR A 195 -5.68 -11.23 -2.73
CA THR A 195 -6.09 -11.80 -4.04
C THR A 195 -4.91 -12.44 -4.82
N CYS A 196 -3.98 -13.09 -4.11
CA CYS A 196 -2.84 -13.85 -4.66
C CYS A 196 -3.10 -15.35 -4.51
N ARG A 197 -4.12 -15.88 -5.19
CA ARG A 197 -4.74 -17.21 -4.93
C ARG A 197 -3.88 -18.42 -5.28
N ARG A 198 -2.70 -18.24 -5.86
CA ARG A 198 -1.79 -19.34 -6.22
C ARG A 198 -0.66 -19.53 -5.21
N ILE A 199 -0.59 -18.66 -4.21
CA ILE A 199 0.30 -18.84 -3.06
C ILE A 199 -0.35 -19.88 -2.15
N ASP A 200 0.34 -20.96 -1.87
CA ASP A 200 -0.09 -22.05 -0.99
C ASP A 200 0.77 -22.15 0.28
N SER A 201 1.95 -21.54 0.30
CA SER A 201 2.85 -21.51 1.45
C SER A 201 3.24 -20.09 1.85
N ILE A 202 3.49 -19.91 3.15
CA ILE A 202 4.07 -18.70 3.75
C ILE A 202 5.40 -19.04 4.49
N ASP A 203 6.11 -20.05 4.03
CA ASP A 203 7.31 -20.56 4.73
C ASP A 203 8.41 -19.52 4.87
N GLU A 204 8.54 -18.62 3.89
CA GLU A 204 9.53 -17.55 3.88
C GLU A 204 9.33 -16.54 5.01
N VAL A 205 8.09 -16.42 5.52
CA VAL A 205 7.75 -15.52 6.64
C VAL A 205 8.53 -15.86 7.92
N ARG A 206 8.97 -17.13 8.10
CA ARG A 206 9.74 -17.56 9.28
C ARG A 206 11.03 -16.77 9.51
N SER A 207 11.59 -16.17 8.45
CA SER A 207 12.84 -15.40 8.49
C SER A 207 12.64 -13.93 8.83
N LEU A 208 11.40 -13.45 8.84
CA LEU A 208 11.05 -12.04 9.00
C LEU A 208 10.95 -11.67 10.49
N SER A 209 12.10 -11.54 11.17
CA SER A 209 12.16 -11.30 12.61
C SER A 209 11.51 -9.97 13.08
N GLN A 210 11.40 -9.00 12.19
CA GLN A 210 10.78 -7.70 12.49
C GLN A 210 9.29 -7.64 12.12
N LEU A 211 8.70 -8.72 11.59
CA LEU A 211 7.32 -8.74 11.14
C LEU A 211 6.35 -8.59 12.32
N ARG A 212 5.52 -7.56 12.26
CA ARG A 212 4.48 -7.23 13.24
C ARG A 212 3.09 -7.45 12.71
N ARG A 213 2.89 -7.27 11.39
CA ARG A 213 1.57 -7.33 10.77
C ARG A 213 1.58 -8.23 9.55
N LEU A 214 0.70 -9.22 9.56
CA LEU A 214 0.46 -10.12 8.43
C LEU A 214 -1.01 -10.05 8.04
N HIS A 215 -1.25 -9.73 6.76
CA HIS A 215 -2.58 -9.78 6.18
C HIS A 215 -2.60 -10.73 4.98
N LEU A 216 -3.51 -11.70 4.99
CA LEU A 216 -3.78 -12.66 3.92
C LEU A 216 -5.26 -12.55 3.53
N GLY A 217 -5.57 -11.68 2.56
CA GLY A 217 -6.93 -11.45 2.08
C GLY A 217 -7.18 -12.20 0.79
N ASN A 218 -8.29 -12.94 0.70
CA ASN A 218 -8.74 -13.59 -0.54
C ASN A 218 -7.62 -14.41 -1.27
N SER A 219 -6.74 -15.05 -0.50
CA SER A 219 -5.52 -15.73 -1.02
C SER A 219 -5.70 -17.24 -1.25
N GLY A 220 -6.89 -17.79 -1.01
CA GLY A 220 -7.16 -19.22 -1.25
C GLY A 220 -6.64 -20.12 -0.13
N GLU A 221 -6.10 -21.29 -0.49
CA GLU A 221 -5.60 -22.30 0.45
C GLU A 221 -4.15 -21.97 0.83
N ILE A 222 -3.91 -21.78 2.12
CA ILE A 222 -2.56 -21.68 2.71
C ILE A 222 -2.31 -22.97 3.50
N GLU A 223 -1.23 -23.65 3.25
CA GLU A 223 -0.94 -24.96 3.82
C GLU A 223 -0.97 -24.96 5.35
N SER A 224 -0.25 -24.01 5.99
CA SER A 224 -0.11 -23.96 7.45
C SER A 224 0.30 -22.58 7.97
N LEU A 225 -0.06 -22.29 9.24
CA LEU A 225 0.45 -21.14 10.00
C LEU A 225 1.71 -21.45 10.82
N LYS A 226 2.27 -22.66 10.78
CA LYS A 226 3.49 -23.04 11.50
C LYS A 226 4.69 -22.10 11.30
N PRO A 227 4.94 -21.52 10.12
CA PRO A 227 6.01 -20.55 9.95
C PRO A 227 5.95 -19.36 10.92
N LEU A 228 4.74 -18.98 11.38
CA LEU A 228 4.55 -17.89 12.33
C LEU A 228 5.09 -18.18 13.74
N GLU A 229 5.34 -19.44 14.09
CA GLU A 229 5.96 -19.79 15.38
C GLU A 229 7.38 -19.22 15.54
N LYS A 230 8.05 -18.92 14.42
CA LYS A 230 9.39 -18.32 14.40
C LYS A 230 9.38 -16.79 14.45
N VAL A 231 8.21 -16.19 14.33
CA VAL A 231 8.04 -14.72 14.28
C VAL A 231 7.48 -14.25 15.62
N SER A 232 8.35 -13.82 16.53
CA SER A 232 7.96 -13.48 17.92
C SER A 232 7.32 -12.11 18.10
N GLY A 233 7.38 -11.26 17.07
CA GLY A 233 6.93 -9.85 17.14
C GLY A 233 5.52 -9.60 16.63
N LEU A 234 4.75 -10.62 16.27
CA LEU A 234 3.44 -10.45 15.65
C LEU A 234 2.43 -9.77 16.58
N GLU A 235 1.92 -8.63 16.11
CA GLU A 235 0.91 -7.82 16.78
C GLU A 235 -0.46 -7.95 16.11
N TRP A 236 -0.47 -8.17 14.80
CA TRP A 236 -1.70 -8.21 14.02
C TRP A 236 -1.62 -9.28 12.93
N VAL A 237 -2.57 -10.22 12.98
CA VAL A 237 -2.72 -11.28 11.97
C VAL A 237 -4.17 -11.31 11.47
N THR A 238 -4.34 -11.23 10.17
CA THR A 238 -5.65 -11.39 9.53
C THR A 238 -5.56 -12.33 8.35
N PHE A 239 -6.51 -13.27 8.24
CA PHE A 239 -6.72 -14.11 7.08
C PHE A 239 -8.23 -14.24 6.85
N VAL A 240 -8.69 -13.60 5.78
CA VAL A 240 -10.12 -13.33 5.58
C VAL A 240 -10.58 -13.71 4.18
N GLU A 241 -11.87 -13.63 3.95
CA GLU A 241 -12.55 -13.93 2.69
C GLU A 241 -12.34 -15.40 2.26
N SER A 242 -11.77 -15.66 1.08
CA SER A 242 -11.53 -17.01 0.61
C SER A 242 -10.30 -17.67 1.24
N THR A 243 -9.48 -16.93 2.00
CA THR A 243 -8.29 -17.50 2.64
C THR A 243 -8.67 -18.59 3.63
N ASN A 244 -8.07 -19.77 3.47
CA ASN A 244 -8.27 -20.96 4.29
C ASN A 244 -6.92 -21.53 4.73
N ILE A 245 -6.82 -21.98 5.97
CA ILE A 245 -5.64 -22.69 6.46
C ILE A 245 -5.91 -24.18 6.33
N HIS A 246 -5.18 -24.83 5.42
CA HIS A 246 -5.47 -26.19 4.97
C HIS A 246 -5.36 -27.23 6.11
N ASP A 247 -4.29 -27.19 6.91
CA ASP A 247 -4.10 -28.09 8.05
C ASP A 247 -5.04 -27.80 9.22
N GLY A 248 -5.74 -26.65 9.22
CA GLY A 248 -6.66 -26.24 10.26
C GLY A 248 -6.00 -25.89 11.59
N ASP A 249 -4.68 -25.94 11.70
CA ASP A 249 -3.98 -25.63 12.94
C ASP A 249 -3.79 -24.13 13.13
N ILE A 250 -4.59 -23.53 14.01
CA ILE A 250 -4.54 -22.12 14.40
C ILE A 250 -3.69 -21.91 15.65
N SER A 251 -3.21 -22.99 16.28
CA SER A 251 -2.43 -22.94 17.54
C SER A 251 -1.13 -22.10 17.44
N PRO A 252 -0.46 -21.92 16.30
CA PRO A 252 0.68 -21.01 16.20
C PRO A 252 0.37 -19.57 16.64
N LEU A 253 -0.88 -19.12 16.49
CA LEU A 253 -1.28 -17.77 16.92
C LEU A 253 -1.49 -17.67 18.44
N THR A 254 -1.83 -18.76 19.13
CA THR A 254 -2.01 -18.74 20.60
C THR A 254 -0.69 -18.52 21.34
N ARG A 255 0.43 -18.79 20.67
CA ARG A 255 1.79 -18.62 21.21
C ARG A 255 2.33 -17.19 21.04
N GLN A 256 1.62 -16.33 20.30
CA GLN A 256 2.04 -14.97 20.00
C GLN A 256 1.71 -14.03 21.18
N ARG A 257 2.71 -13.71 22.00
CA ARG A 257 2.53 -12.90 23.24
C ARG A 257 2.10 -11.45 22.98
N ASN A 258 2.49 -10.92 21.81
CA ASN A 258 2.23 -9.52 21.42
C ASN A 258 0.97 -9.35 20.57
N LEU A 259 0.23 -10.44 20.31
CA LEU A 259 -0.93 -10.41 19.42
C LEU A 259 -2.05 -9.56 20.03
N SER A 260 -2.25 -8.39 19.45
CA SER A 260 -3.27 -7.41 19.88
C SER A 260 -4.47 -7.38 18.95
N ARG A 261 -4.34 -7.99 17.75
CA ARG A 261 -5.43 -8.09 16.79
C ARG A 261 -5.36 -9.36 15.96
N VAL A 262 -6.47 -10.10 15.96
CA VAL A 262 -6.67 -11.26 15.10
C VAL A 262 -8.01 -11.16 14.39
N SER A 263 -8.07 -11.56 13.11
CA SER A 263 -9.33 -11.62 12.38
C SER A 263 -9.28 -12.74 11.34
N PHE A 264 -10.21 -13.68 11.44
CA PHE A 264 -10.43 -14.74 10.47
C PHE A 264 -11.87 -15.26 10.56
N GLN A 265 -12.30 -16.01 9.55
CA GLN A 265 -13.61 -16.68 9.58
C GLN A 265 -13.47 -18.03 10.27
N ASN A 266 -14.33 -18.31 11.23
CA ASN A 266 -14.39 -19.64 11.85
C ASN A 266 -14.73 -20.71 10.81
N ARG A 267 -13.92 -21.78 10.77
CA ARG A 267 -14.19 -22.97 9.93
C ARG A 267 -14.26 -24.22 10.81
N ARG A 268 -14.99 -25.26 10.37
CA ARG A 268 -15.24 -26.47 11.16
C ARG A 268 -13.96 -27.25 11.50
N HIS A 269 -12.96 -27.21 10.64
CA HIS A 269 -11.70 -27.94 10.78
C HIS A 269 -10.63 -27.15 11.54
N TYR A 270 -10.89 -25.87 11.91
CA TYR A 270 -9.93 -25.08 12.68
C TYR A 270 -9.83 -25.54 14.12
N SER A 271 -8.60 -25.68 14.63
CA SER A 271 -8.29 -26.07 16.00
C SER A 271 -8.76 -25.06 17.03
N HIS A 272 -8.88 -23.79 16.66
CA HIS A 272 -9.34 -22.68 17.52
C HIS A 272 -10.33 -21.80 16.76
N ARG A 273 -11.23 -21.22 17.53
CA ARG A 273 -12.14 -20.18 17.04
C ARG A 273 -11.53 -18.81 17.27
N ARG A 274 -11.91 -17.81 16.48
CA ARG A 274 -11.43 -16.44 16.67
C ARG A 274 -11.79 -15.85 18.04
N GLU A 275 -12.92 -16.28 18.63
CA GLU A 275 -13.38 -15.89 19.95
C GLU A 275 -12.41 -16.32 21.05
N ASP A 276 -11.66 -17.41 20.85
CA ASP A 276 -10.68 -17.95 21.79
C ASP A 276 -9.48 -16.98 21.98
N PHE A 277 -9.31 -16.01 21.07
CA PHE A 277 -8.27 -14.99 21.15
C PHE A 277 -8.66 -13.77 22.01
N GLY A 278 -9.81 -13.77 22.66
CA GLY A 278 -10.20 -12.78 23.63
C GLY A 278 -9.99 -11.32 23.18
N ALA A 279 -9.17 -10.58 23.92
CA ALA A 279 -8.90 -9.17 23.63
C ALA A 279 -8.29 -8.93 22.24
N ALA A 280 -7.52 -9.86 21.67
CA ALA A 280 -6.96 -9.74 20.34
C ALA A 280 -8.04 -9.78 19.24
N TYR A 281 -9.15 -10.45 19.50
CA TYR A 281 -10.30 -10.47 18.58
C TYR A 281 -11.28 -9.32 18.85
N TYR A 282 -11.68 -9.15 20.12
CA TYR A 282 -12.71 -8.17 20.48
C TYR A 282 -12.16 -6.74 20.66
N GLY A 283 -10.85 -6.58 20.90
CA GLY A 283 -10.23 -5.35 21.36
C GLY A 283 -10.33 -5.22 22.88
N THR A 284 -9.35 -4.57 23.50
CA THR A 284 -9.20 -4.52 24.96
C THR A 284 -10.40 -3.90 25.65
N GLU A 285 -10.96 -2.83 25.10
CA GLU A 285 -12.10 -2.13 25.73
C GLU A 285 -13.39 -2.94 25.66
N LEU A 286 -13.67 -3.55 24.50
CA LEU A 286 -14.84 -4.39 24.32
C LEU A 286 -14.73 -5.67 25.15
N MET A 287 -13.52 -6.24 25.28
CA MET A 287 -13.28 -7.42 26.09
C MET A 287 -13.60 -7.17 27.56
N LYS A 288 -13.21 -6.02 28.13
CA LYS A 288 -13.59 -5.60 29.47
C LYS A 288 -15.10 -5.54 29.65
N GLN A 289 -15.83 -5.01 28.66
CA GLN A 289 -17.30 -4.95 28.72
C GLN A 289 -17.93 -6.36 28.68
N ILE A 290 -17.38 -7.28 27.89
CA ILE A 290 -17.84 -8.67 27.84
C ILE A 290 -17.60 -9.37 29.19
N GLU A 291 -16.41 -9.18 29.77
CA GLU A 291 -16.07 -9.71 31.10
C GLU A 291 -17.01 -9.17 32.22
N MET A 292 -17.52 -7.93 32.07
CA MET A 292 -18.51 -7.32 32.91
C MET A 292 -19.96 -7.73 32.58
N GLY A 293 -20.15 -8.70 31.67
CA GLY A 293 -21.45 -9.28 31.33
C GLY A 293 -22.12 -8.69 30.08
N ALA A 294 -21.47 -7.86 29.31
CA ALA A 294 -22.03 -7.39 28.04
C ALA A 294 -22.06 -8.51 26.99
N LYS A 295 -23.13 -8.57 26.20
CA LYS A 295 -23.24 -9.52 25.10
C LYS A 295 -22.22 -9.18 24.00
N PRO A 296 -21.42 -10.15 23.49
CA PRO A 296 -20.55 -9.93 22.37
C PRO A 296 -21.31 -9.38 21.14
N PRO A 297 -20.79 -8.35 20.44
CA PRO A 297 -21.45 -7.80 19.28
C PRO A 297 -21.47 -8.81 18.11
N SER A 298 -22.46 -8.71 17.27
CA SER A 298 -22.52 -9.46 16.01
C SER A 298 -21.41 -9.03 15.05
N ILE A 299 -21.06 -9.90 14.09
CA ILE A 299 -20.07 -9.61 13.04
C ILE A 299 -20.45 -8.33 12.27
N THR A 300 -21.74 -8.19 11.93
CA THR A 300 -22.26 -7.02 11.21
C THR A 300 -22.02 -5.71 11.96
N GLU A 301 -22.18 -5.71 13.28
CA GLU A 301 -21.91 -4.54 14.12
C GLU A 301 -20.41 -4.22 14.19
N MET A 302 -19.55 -5.25 14.26
CA MET A 302 -18.09 -5.07 14.27
C MET A 302 -17.57 -4.53 12.93
N VAL A 303 -18.07 -5.06 11.80
CA VAL A 303 -17.70 -4.60 10.46
C VAL A 303 -18.17 -3.18 10.21
N SER A 304 -19.37 -2.81 10.62
CA SER A 304 -19.88 -1.45 10.46
C SER A 304 -19.08 -0.40 11.26
N LYS A 305 -18.55 -0.78 12.43
CA LYS A 305 -17.62 0.07 13.19
C LYS A 305 -16.23 0.19 12.55
N ALA A 306 -15.73 -0.89 11.96
CA ALA A 306 -14.42 -0.91 11.28
C ALA A 306 -14.44 -0.15 9.93
N MET A 307 -15.58 -0.08 9.25
CA MET A 307 -15.77 0.60 7.98
C MET A 307 -16.03 2.11 8.11
N LYS A 308 -16.08 2.68 9.32
CA LYS A 308 -16.06 4.15 9.42
C LYS A 308 -14.74 4.65 8.85
N PRO A 309 -14.74 5.50 7.82
CA PRO A 309 -13.51 5.95 7.19
C PRO A 309 -12.65 6.66 8.23
N SER A 310 -11.54 6.06 8.60
CA SER A 310 -10.49 6.80 9.30
C SER A 310 -9.99 7.85 8.31
N SER A 311 -10.04 9.10 8.69
CA SER A 311 -9.70 10.27 7.87
C SER A 311 -8.22 10.35 7.44
N ARG A 312 -7.44 9.28 7.64
CA ARG A 312 -6.03 9.21 7.25
C ARG A 312 -5.80 7.97 6.39
N PRO A 313 -5.20 8.10 5.18
CA PRO A 313 -4.73 6.97 4.39
C PRO A 313 -3.78 6.10 5.22
N LEU A 314 -3.85 4.77 5.04
CA LEU A 314 -3.04 3.78 5.79
C LEU A 314 -1.53 4.08 5.78
N TRP A 315 -1.01 4.65 4.69
CA TRP A 315 0.40 5.02 4.55
C TRP A 315 0.87 6.16 5.48
N ARG A 316 -0.02 7.02 5.99
CA ARG A 316 0.32 8.04 7.00
C ARG A 316 0.45 7.52 8.43
N ARG A 317 0.07 6.25 8.69
CA ARG A 317 0.21 5.64 10.02
C ARG A 317 1.60 5.10 10.30
N ILE A 318 2.43 4.94 9.27
CA ILE A 318 3.77 4.34 9.38
C ILE A 318 4.86 5.43 9.53
N SER A 319 4.56 6.68 9.21
CA SER A 319 5.44 7.84 9.46
C SER A 319 5.05 8.59 10.75
N GLY A 320 4.75 7.87 11.81
CA GLY A 320 4.51 8.40 13.15
C GLY A 320 5.83 8.73 13.84
N ASN A 321 6.07 9.91 13.98
CA ASN A 321 6.86 10.97 14.57
C ASN A 321 7.50 11.81 13.54
#